data_d7da7beb404b7d2a3e7a23e6716da307
#
_entry.id   d7da7beb404b7d2a3e7a23e6716da307
#
_cell.length_a   1.000
_cell.length_b   1.000
_cell.length_c   1.000
_cell.angle_alpha   90.00
_cell.angle_beta   90.00
_cell.angle_gamma   90.00
#
_symmetry.space_group_name_H-M   'P 1'
#
loop_
_entity.id
_entity.type
_entity.pdbx_description
1 polymer ?
#
loop_
_entity_poly.entity_id
_entity_poly.type
_entity_poly.pdbx_seq_one_letter_code
_entity_poly.pdbx_strand_id
1 'polypeptide(L)'
;TEYVRKFVEDVNRSRVLRAKHIMHKLNGIDLSKAFVVNENDFIEKFIDRVVEEKPAMIAVQDKQNKNVGCISSKRLSEILKK
;
A
#
# COMPACT_ATOMS: atom_id res chain seq x y z
N THR A 1 18.22 21.48 -4.96
CA THR A 1 18.95 21.19 -3.73
C THR A 1 18.49 19.87 -3.12
N GLU A 2 19.28 19.37 -2.20
CA GLU A 2 18.99 18.13 -1.52
C GLU A 2 17.68 18.19 -0.75
N TYR A 3 17.38 19.31 -0.15
CA TYR A 3 16.14 19.52 0.58
C TYR A 3 14.92 19.37 -0.34
N VAL A 4 14.98 20.00 -1.49
CA VAL A 4 13.88 19.95 -2.47
C VAL A 4 13.68 18.53 -2.99
N ARG A 5 14.78 17.84 -3.26
CA ARG A 5 14.74 16.46 -3.74
C ARG A 5 14.05 15.56 -2.73
N LYS A 6 14.41 15.70 -1.47
CA LYS A 6 13.84 14.88 -0.40
C LYS A 6 12.34 15.12 -0.25
N PHE A 7 11.93 16.38 -0.34
CA PHE A 7 10.52 16.73 -0.28
C PHE A 7 9.74 16.09 -1.43
N VAL A 8 10.29 16.18 -2.64
CA VAL A 8 9.65 15.64 -3.84
C VAL A 8 9.53 14.10 -3.73
N GLU A 9 10.55 13.44 -3.23
CA GLU A 9 10.51 11.99 -3.04
C GLU A 9 9.40 11.58 -2.10
N ASP A 10 9.25 12.29 -0.98
CA ASP A 10 8.20 11.97 -0.01
C ASP A 10 6.82 12.14 -0.59
N VAL A 11 6.60 13.21 -1.32
CA VAL A 11 5.30 13.49 -1.93
C VAL A 11 4.99 12.51 -3.05
N ASN A 12 6.00 12.16 -3.85
CA ASN A 12 5.78 11.35 -5.04
C ASN A 12 5.54 9.88 -4.76
N ARG A 13 6.07 9.34 -3.66
CA ARG A 13 5.90 7.91 -3.39
C ARG A 13 4.44 7.49 -3.30
N SER A 14 3.63 8.22 -2.53
CA SER A 14 2.22 7.87 -2.40
C SER A 14 1.42 8.20 -3.66
N ARG A 15 1.90 9.12 -4.50
CA ARG A 15 1.20 9.52 -5.71
C ARG A 15 1.52 8.67 -6.92
N VAL A 16 2.71 8.06 -6.98
CA VAL A 16 3.15 7.32 -8.16
C VAL A 16 3.15 5.82 -7.95
N LEU A 17 3.21 5.36 -6.70
CA LEU A 17 3.20 3.93 -6.41
C LEU A 17 1.77 3.43 -6.24
N ARG A 18 1.48 2.35 -6.93
CA ARG A 18 0.20 1.66 -6.81
C ARG A 18 0.37 0.45 -5.90
N ALA A 19 -0.74 -0.08 -5.40
CA ALA A 19 -0.68 -1.25 -4.51
C ALA A 19 0.11 -2.39 -5.14
N LYS A 20 -0.06 -2.62 -6.43
CA LYS A 20 0.64 -3.72 -7.12
C LYS A 20 2.15 -3.58 -7.11
N HIS A 21 2.67 -2.36 -6.98
CA HIS A 21 4.12 -2.13 -7.00
C HIS A 21 4.80 -2.52 -5.70
N ILE A 22 4.05 -2.59 -4.61
CA ILE A 22 4.62 -2.82 -3.29
C ILE A 22 4.09 -4.07 -2.61
N MET A 23 3.13 -4.75 -3.22
CA MET A 23 2.52 -5.94 -2.62
C MET A 23 3.48 -7.11 -2.59
N HIS A 24 3.29 -7.99 -1.61
CA HIS A 24 3.96 -9.27 -1.52
C HIS A 24 3.07 -10.35 -2.14
N LYS A 25 3.69 -11.46 -2.50
CA LYS A 25 2.94 -12.63 -2.97
C LYS A 25 2.09 -13.19 -1.84
N LEU A 26 0.98 -13.79 -2.21
CA LEU A 26 0.14 -14.50 -1.25
C LEU A 26 0.86 -15.76 -0.77
N ASN A 27 0.92 -15.96 0.53
CA ASN A 27 1.62 -17.09 1.15
C ASN A 27 0.71 -17.83 2.12
N GLY A 28 -0.53 -18.08 1.72
CA GLY A 28 -1.48 -18.74 2.59
C GLY A 28 -1.93 -17.89 3.76
N ILE A 29 -1.75 -16.57 3.65
CA ILE A 29 -2.16 -15.64 4.70
C ILE A 29 -3.67 -15.51 4.71
N ASP A 30 -4.26 -15.50 5.90
CA ASP A 30 -5.69 -15.27 6.06
C ASP A 30 -6.01 -13.80 5.84
N LEU A 31 -6.72 -13.50 4.76
CA LEU A 31 -7.10 -12.14 4.40
C LEU A 31 -8.56 -11.83 4.69
N SER A 32 -9.24 -12.68 5.46
CA SER A 32 -10.67 -12.52 5.73
C SER A 32 -10.99 -11.21 6.46
N LYS A 33 -10.05 -10.72 7.26
CA LYS A 33 -10.22 -9.47 8.01
C LYS A 33 -9.31 -8.35 7.50
N ALA A 34 -8.75 -8.53 6.30
CA ALA A 34 -7.83 -7.56 5.75
C ALA A 34 -8.58 -6.35 5.17
N PHE A 35 -7.91 -5.22 5.18
CA PHE A 35 -8.37 -4.03 4.47
C PHE A 35 -8.16 -4.28 2.98
N VAL A 36 -9.19 -4.08 2.16
CA VAL A 36 -9.13 -4.42 0.73
C VAL A 36 -8.86 -3.18 -0.12
N VAL A 37 -7.88 -3.29 -1.02
CA VAL A 37 -7.59 -2.24 -2.00
C VAL A 37 -7.45 -2.89 -3.38
N ASN A 38 -7.57 -2.09 -4.43
CA ASN A 38 -7.37 -2.56 -5.79
C ASN A 38 -5.89 -2.44 -6.15
N GLU A 39 -5.40 -3.36 -6.98
CA GLU A 39 -3.98 -3.38 -7.39
C GLU A 39 -3.56 -2.09 -8.09
N ASN A 40 -4.49 -1.41 -8.73
CA ASN A 40 -4.23 -0.16 -9.46
C ASN A 40 -4.45 1.09 -8.62
N ASP A 41 -4.87 0.96 -7.36
CA ASP A 41 -5.05 2.11 -6.49
C ASP A 41 -3.71 2.71 -6.10
N PHE A 42 -3.61 4.03 -6.20
CA PHE A 42 -2.45 4.73 -5.67
C PHE A 42 -2.47 4.69 -4.15
N ILE A 43 -1.29 4.67 -3.55
CA ILE A 43 -1.18 4.62 -2.10
C ILE A 43 -1.89 5.81 -1.45
N GLU A 44 -1.78 7.01 -2.04
CA GLU A 44 -2.42 8.20 -1.49
C GLU A 44 -3.94 8.05 -1.37
N LYS A 45 -4.53 7.19 -2.20
CA LYS A 45 -5.98 6.99 -2.19
C LYS A 45 -6.46 6.31 -0.92
N PHE A 46 -5.67 5.39 -0.37
CA PHE A 46 -6.11 4.60 0.78
C PHE A 46 -5.28 4.81 2.05
N ILE A 47 -4.19 5.56 1.96
CA ILE A 47 -3.27 5.69 3.11
C ILE A 47 -3.93 6.30 4.35
N ASP A 48 -4.81 7.28 4.17
CA ASP A 48 -5.48 7.93 5.30
C ASP A 48 -6.35 6.93 6.06
N ARG A 49 -7.04 6.07 5.34
CA ARG A 49 -7.88 5.04 5.94
C ARG A 49 -7.04 3.99 6.65
N VAL A 50 -5.91 3.63 6.08
CA VAL A 50 -5.01 2.67 6.70
C VAL A 50 -4.46 3.25 8.01
N VAL A 51 -4.08 4.52 8.02
CA VAL A 51 -3.58 5.16 9.23
C VAL A 51 -4.67 5.21 10.30
N GLU A 52 -5.91 5.48 9.90
CA GLU A 52 -7.03 5.57 10.82
C GLU A 52 -7.45 4.20 11.37
N GLU A 53 -7.59 3.22 10.50
CA GLU A 53 -8.09 1.89 10.88
C GLU A 53 -7.00 0.96 11.40
N LYS A 54 -5.76 1.22 11.05
CA LYS A 54 -4.59 0.44 11.47
C LYS A 54 -4.75 -1.07 11.23
N PRO A 55 -5.13 -1.48 10.01
CA PRO A 55 -5.27 -2.91 9.74
C PRO A 55 -3.91 -3.60 9.82
N ALA A 56 -3.91 -4.84 10.28
CA ALA A 56 -2.68 -5.63 10.34
C ALA A 56 -2.20 -5.99 8.93
N MET A 57 -3.15 -6.20 8.01
CA MET A 57 -2.85 -6.64 6.66
C MET A 57 -3.79 -5.99 5.66
N ILE A 58 -3.27 -5.71 4.48
CA ILE A 58 -4.03 -5.13 3.38
C ILE A 58 -4.08 -6.16 2.27
N ALA A 59 -5.28 -6.50 1.81
CA ALA A 59 -5.47 -7.41 0.68
C ALA A 59 -5.51 -6.61 -0.61
N VAL A 60 -4.72 -7.03 -1.60
CA VAL A 60 -4.69 -6.38 -2.90
C VAL A 60 -5.45 -7.26 -3.89
N GLN A 61 -6.44 -6.69 -4.55
CA GLN A 61 -7.30 -7.41 -5.48
C GLN A 61 -7.21 -6.85 -6.89
N ASP A 62 -7.49 -7.69 -7.87
CA ASP A 62 -7.55 -7.27 -9.27
C ASP A 62 -8.95 -6.76 -9.61
N LYS A 63 -9.20 -6.49 -10.90
CA LYS A 63 -10.49 -5.98 -11.39
C LYS A 63 -11.64 -6.95 -11.14
N GLN A 64 -11.33 -8.22 -10.96
CA GLN A 64 -12.32 -9.27 -10.75
C GLN A 64 -12.50 -9.61 -9.29
N ASN A 65 -11.95 -8.78 -8.41
CA ASN A 65 -12.01 -8.95 -6.96
C ASN A 65 -11.30 -10.21 -6.47
N LYS A 66 -10.29 -10.65 -7.20
CA LYS A 66 -9.43 -11.75 -6.76
C LYS A 66 -8.24 -11.22 -6.01
N ASN A 67 -7.89 -11.86 -4.91
CA ASN A 67 -6.69 -11.51 -4.15
C ASN A 67 -5.46 -11.87 -4.97
N VAL A 68 -4.65 -10.86 -5.32
CA VAL A 68 -3.43 -11.05 -6.11
C VAL A 68 -2.18 -10.77 -5.31
N GLY A 69 -2.32 -10.22 -4.13
CA GLY A 69 -1.19 -9.91 -3.26
C GLY A 69 -1.66 -9.39 -1.92
N CYS A 70 -0.71 -9.03 -1.09
CA CYS A 70 -1.00 -8.44 0.21
C CYS A 70 0.10 -7.44 0.59
N ILE A 71 -0.26 -6.51 1.45
CA ILE A 71 0.67 -5.50 1.96
C ILE A 71 0.54 -5.49 3.48
N SER A 72 1.65 -5.71 4.19
CA SER A 72 1.63 -5.56 5.64
C SER A 72 1.70 -4.08 6.00
N SER A 73 1.16 -3.73 7.15
CA SER A 73 1.25 -2.35 7.62
C SER A 73 2.70 -1.93 7.81
N LYS A 74 3.55 -2.87 8.22
CA LYS A 74 4.98 -2.63 8.35
C LYS A 74 5.61 -2.28 7.01
N ARG A 75 5.26 -3.04 5.96
CA ARG A 75 5.78 -2.80 4.61
C ARG A 75 5.38 -1.41 4.12
N LEU A 76 4.12 -1.04 4.31
CA LEU A 76 3.62 0.26 3.89
C LEU A 76 4.36 1.37 4.64
N SER A 77 4.55 1.21 5.93
CA SER A 77 5.28 2.17 6.75
C SER A 77 6.72 2.35 6.26
N GLU A 78 7.39 1.25 5.91
CA GLU A 78 8.76 1.31 5.41
C GLU A 78 8.86 2.06 4.09
N ILE A 79 7.90 1.86 3.20
CA ILE A 79 7.91 2.51 1.89
C ILE A 79 7.68 4.01 2.01
N LEU A 80 6.80 4.43 2.91
CA LEU A 80 6.50 5.84 3.12
C LEU A 80 7.50 6.54 4.03
N LYS A 81 8.33 5.78 4.70
CA LYS A 81 9.36 6.33 5.58
C LYS A 81 10.55 6.79 4.77
N LYS A 82 11.17 7.84 5.22
CA LYS A 82 12.35 8.39 4.56
C LYS A 82 13.60 7.54 4.80
#